data_f53883cae531e4f35db881bcfa120ff4
#
_entry.id   f53883cae531e4f35db881bcfa120ff4
#
_cell.length_a   1.000
_cell.length_b   1.000
_cell.length_c   1.000
_cell.angle_alpha   90.00
_cell.angle_beta   90.00
_cell.angle_gamma   90.00
#
_symmetry.space_group_name_H-M   'P 1'
#
loop_
_entity.id
_entity.type
_entity.pdbx_description
1 polymer ?
#
loop_
_entity_poly.entity_id
_entity_poly.type
_entity_poly.pdbx_seq_one_letter_code
_entity_poly.pdbx_strand_id
1 'polypeptide(L)'
;MAKRVSILTNFSSYSEAYSLNRVVMNQIRMLVDHGYKPVVIVGEKFKPVQDYALPEVELRHIPDVPVFNEVKMDPTFDQDVGAIERELAKVLDGIDVVLTHDIIYQPAAVKHLVASKRIAKRRPELRWLHWI
;
A
#
# COMPACT_ATOMS: atom_id res chain seq x y z
N MET A 1 17.99 -7.93 -14.36
CA MET A 1 16.56 -8.10 -14.03
C MET A 1 15.95 -6.79 -13.61
N ALA A 2 14.78 -6.49 -14.12
CA ALA A 2 14.06 -5.30 -13.70
C ALA A 2 13.60 -5.47 -12.25
N LYS A 3 13.69 -4.39 -11.47
CA LYS A 3 13.21 -4.38 -10.09
C LYS A 3 11.68 -4.43 -10.07
N ARG A 4 11.13 -5.14 -9.11
CA ARG A 4 9.68 -5.14 -8.89
C ARG A 4 9.29 -4.01 -7.97
N VAL A 5 8.37 -3.19 -8.45
CA VAL A 5 7.91 -1.99 -7.75
C VAL A 5 6.47 -2.21 -7.29
N SER A 6 6.22 -1.93 -6.02
CA SER A 6 4.85 -1.90 -5.50
C SER A 6 4.44 -0.48 -5.15
N ILE A 7 3.15 -0.23 -5.20
CA ILE A 7 2.54 1.00 -4.70
C ILE A 7 1.64 0.59 -3.53
N LEU A 8 2.02 1.02 -2.34
CA LEU A 8 1.32 0.67 -1.11
C LEU A 8 0.30 1.75 -0.77
N THR A 9 -0.96 1.35 -0.78
CA THR A 9 -2.07 2.22 -0.39
C THR A 9 -2.90 1.54 0.71
N ASN A 10 -3.82 2.29 1.28
CA ASN A 10 -4.86 1.74 2.15
C ASN A 10 -6.25 1.98 1.55
N PHE A 11 -6.33 2.10 0.23
CA PHE A 11 -7.59 2.38 -0.44
C PHE A 11 -8.57 1.22 -0.28
N SER A 12 -9.76 1.50 0.24
CA SER A 12 -10.81 0.49 0.36
C SER A 12 -11.76 0.50 -0.83
N SER A 13 -11.78 1.59 -1.59
CA SER A 13 -12.62 1.70 -2.79
C SER A 13 -12.06 2.78 -3.71
N TYR A 14 -12.42 2.68 -4.99
CA TYR A 14 -12.08 3.71 -5.96
C TYR A 14 -13.07 4.87 -5.88
N SER A 15 -12.55 6.08 -5.93
CA SER A 15 -13.38 7.29 -6.03
C SER A 15 -12.68 8.29 -6.93
N GLU A 16 -13.35 8.76 -7.97
CA GLU A 16 -12.81 9.79 -8.87
C GLU A 16 -12.59 11.12 -8.15
N ALA A 17 -13.36 11.37 -7.10
CA ALA A 17 -13.23 12.59 -6.30
C ALA A 17 -12.01 12.58 -5.39
N TYR A 18 -11.43 11.42 -5.14
CA TYR A 18 -10.26 11.30 -4.28
C TYR A 18 -8.99 11.53 -5.09
N SER A 19 -8.34 12.67 -4.86
CA SER A 19 -7.17 13.09 -5.65
C SER A 19 -6.01 12.09 -5.63
N LEU A 20 -5.83 11.34 -4.55
CA LEU A 20 -4.77 10.33 -4.46
C LEU A 20 -4.94 9.18 -5.44
N ASN A 21 -6.17 8.81 -5.78
CA ASN A 21 -6.41 7.83 -6.84
C ASN A 21 -5.80 8.28 -8.16
N ARG A 22 -5.92 9.57 -8.45
CA ARG A 22 -5.36 10.14 -9.68
C ARG A 22 -3.83 10.10 -9.66
N VAL A 23 -3.23 10.42 -8.52
CA VAL A 23 -1.76 10.35 -8.36
C VAL A 23 -1.27 8.91 -8.54
N VAL A 24 -1.93 7.96 -7.90
CA VAL A 24 -1.56 6.54 -8.02
C VAL A 24 -1.74 6.06 -9.47
N MET A 25 -2.84 6.42 -10.14
CA MET A 25 -3.04 6.05 -11.54
C MET A 25 -1.95 6.62 -12.45
N ASN A 26 -1.51 7.84 -12.19
CA ASN A 26 -0.39 8.44 -12.93
C ASN A 26 0.91 7.66 -12.70
N GLN A 27 1.16 7.21 -11.47
CA GLN A 27 2.33 6.39 -11.16
C GLN A 27 2.25 5.02 -11.81
N ILE A 28 1.08 4.39 -11.82
CA ILE A 28 0.85 3.14 -12.53
C ILE A 28 1.19 3.32 -14.01
N ARG A 29 0.65 4.36 -14.62
CA ARG A 29 0.86 4.64 -16.05
C ARG A 29 2.34 4.87 -16.34
N MET A 30 3.00 5.65 -15.52
CA MET A 30 4.43 5.91 -15.67
C MET A 30 5.24 4.60 -15.61
N LEU A 31 4.95 3.74 -14.64
CA LEU A 31 5.67 2.48 -14.49
C LEU A 31 5.41 1.54 -15.67
N VAL A 32 4.16 1.42 -16.10
CA VAL A 32 3.78 0.58 -17.24
C VAL A 32 4.45 1.07 -18.52
N ASP A 33 4.44 2.38 -18.74
CA ASP A 33 5.04 2.99 -19.94
C ASP A 33 6.56 2.77 -20.00
N HIS A 34 7.20 2.53 -18.86
CA HIS A 34 8.64 2.25 -18.77
C HIS A 34 8.96 0.76 -18.65
N GLY A 35 8.00 -0.10 -18.94
CA GLY A 35 8.22 -1.54 -18.99
C GLY A 35 8.12 -2.28 -17.66
N TYR A 36 7.66 -1.60 -16.61
CA TYR A 36 7.43 -2.26 -15.32
C TYR A 36 6.05 -2.88 -15.24
N LYS A 37 5.92 -3.87 -14.38
CA LYS A 37 4.63 -4.48 -14.04
C LYS A 37 4.35 -4.19 -12.57
N PRO A 38 3.75 -3.04 -12.25
CA PRO A 38 3.58 -2.64 -10.86
C PRO A 38 2.60 -3.53 -10.11
N VAL A 39 2.91 -3.74 -8.83
CA VAL A 39 2.01 -4.39 -7.88
C VAL A 39 1.38 -3.29 -7.05
N VAL A 40 0.05 -3.17 -7.09
CA VAL A 40 -0.66 -2.18 -6.28
C VAL A 40 -1.30 -2.88 -5.10
N ILE A 41 -0.99 -2.41 -3.90
CA ILE A 41 -1.51 -2.98 -2.65
C ILE A 41 -2.66 -2.12 -2.19
N VAL A 42 -3.82 -2.72 -2.03
CA VAL A 42 -5.09 -2.06 -1.72
C VAL A 42 -5.82 -2.80 -0.61
N GLY A 43 -6.90 -2.20 -0.09
CA GLY A 43 -7.76 -2.85 0.89
C GLY A 43 -8.54 -4.02 0.30
N GLU A 44 -9.13 -4.86 1.17
CA GLU A 44 -9.79 -6.11 0.79
C GLU A 44 -10.91 -5.91 -0.23
N LYS A 45 -11.62 -4.81 -0.14
CA LYS A 45 -12.83 -4.56 -0.94
C LYS A 45 -12.56 -3.79 -2.22
N PHE A 46 -11.32 -3.38 -2.45
CA PHE A 46 -10.98 -2.62 -3.65
C PHE A 46 -11.07 -3.51 -4.88
N LYS A 47 -11.78 -3.04 -5.90
CA LYS A 47 -11.95 -3.78 -7.15
C LYS A 47 -11.13 -3.12 -8.27
N PRO A 48 -10.60 -3.90 -9.22
CA PRO A 48 -9.86 -3.33 -10.34
C PRO A 48 -10.75 -2.49 -11.24
N VAL A 49 -10.42 -1.19 -11.36
CA VAL A 49 -11.11 -0.23 -12.23
C VAL A 49 -10.08 0.70 -12.85
N GLN A 50 -10.40 1.28 -13.99
CA GLN A 50 -9.53 2.24 -14.69
C GLN A 50 -8.12 1.66 -14.88
N ASP A 51 -7.07 2.44 -14.59
CA ASP A 51 -5.68 1.99 -14.76
C ASP A 51 -5.29 0.86 -13.82
N TYR A 52 -6.03 0.66 -12.71
CA TYR A 52 -5.82 -0.49 -11.83
C TYR A 52 -6.17 -1.82 -12.51
N ALA A 53 -6.96 -1.80 -13.57
CA ALA A 53 -7.37 -2.99 -14.30
C ALA A 53 -6.50 -3.29 -15.53
N LEU A 54 -5.41 -2.55 -15.74
CA LEU A 54 -4.48 -2.81 -16.85
C LEU A 54 -3.87 -4.21 -16.73
N PRO A 55 -3.63 -4.90 -17.86
CA PRO A 55 -3.04 -6.25 -17.81
C PRO A 55 -1.68 -6.33 -17.12
N GLU A 56 -0.89 -5.25 -17.16
CA GLU A 56 0.43 -5.19 -16.55
C GLU A 56 0.37 -4.98 -15.04
N VAL A 57 -0.80 -4.64 -14.48
CA VAL A 57 -0.97 -4.32 -13.06
C VAL A 57 -1.46 -5.56 -12.30
N GLU A 58 -0.76 -5.89 -11.23
CA GLU A 58 -1.20 -6.91 -10.28
C GLU A 58 -1.76 -6.22 -9.04
N LEU A 59 -2.98 -6.55 -8.63
CA LEU A 59 -3.53 -6.09 -7.34
C LEU A 59 -3.29 -7.13 -6.27
N ARG A 60 -2.80 -6.68 -5.12
CA ARG A 60 -2.70 -7.51 -3.92
C ARG A 60 -3.45 -6.81 -2.79
N HIS A 61 -4.11 -7.59 -1.95
CA HIS A 61 -5.04 -7.05 -0.95
C HIS A 61 -4.51 -7.27 0.46
N ILE A 62 -4.70 -6.26 1.31
CA ILE A 62 -4.41 -6.34 2.75
C ILE A 62 -5.72 -6.12 3.53
N PRO A 63 -5.79 -6.57 4.79
CA PRO A 63 -7.01 -6.41 5.58
C PRO A 63 -7.40 -4.94 5.75
N ASP A 64 -8.68 -4.66 5.63
CA ASP A 64 -9.22 -3.35 6.00
C ASP A 64 -9.21 -3.22 7.52
N VAL A 65 -8.70 -2.10 8.00
CA VAL A 65 -8.69 -1.78 9.43
C VAL A 65 -9.48 -0.51 9.65
N PRO A 66 -10.34 -0.46 10.67
CA PRO A 66 -11.10 0.75 10.94
C PRO A 66 -10.19 1.97 11.04
N VAL A 67 -10.59 3.03 10.36
CA VAL A 67 -9.88 4.31 10.35
C VAL A 67 -10.51 5.20 11.42
N PHE A 68 -9.69 5.74 12.30
CA PHE A 68 -10.14 6.63 13.36
C PHE A 68 -9.61 8.04 13.10
N ASN A 69 -10.43 9.04 13.38
CA ASN A 69 -10.03 10.44 13.25
C ASN A 69 -9.04 10.89 14.33
N GLU A 70 -8.83 10.07 15.33
CA GLU A 70 -7.92 10.36 16.44
C GLU A 70 -6.88 9.25 16.57
N VAL A 71 -5.67 9.63 16.98
CA VAL A 71 -4.64 8.65 17.34
C VAL A 71 -5.05 8.01 18.66
N LYS A 72 -5.42 6.75 18.60
CA LYS A 72 -5.78 5.98 19.80
C LYS A 72 -5.01 4.68 19.87
N MET A 73 -4.53 4.38 21.07
CA MET A 73 -4.05 3.07 21.43
C MET A 73 -5.24 2.29 22.00
N ASP A 74 -6.04 1.70 21.12
CA ASP A 74 -7.19 0.89 21.55
C ASP A 74 -6.75 -0.50 22.02
N PRO A 75 -7.64 -1.26 22.70
CA PRO A 75 -7.27 -2.58 23.25
C PRO A 75 -6.82 -3.60 22.21
N THR A 76 -7.20 -3.43 20.94
CA THR A 76 -6.84 -4.35 19.87
C THR A 76 -5.67 -3.85 19.02
N PHE A 77 -5.03 -2.74 19.41
CA PHE A 77 -4.00 -2.08 18.61
C PHE A 77 -2.90 -3.07 18.18
N ASP A 78 -2.30 -3.79 19.11
CA ASP A 78 -1.22 -4.71 18.80
C ASP A 78 -1.68 -5.88 17.93
N GLN A 79 -2.89 -6.38 18.15
CA GLN A 79 -3.48 -7.42 17.31
C GLN A 79 -3.67 -6.92 15.87
N ASP A 80 -4.21 -5.72 15.71
CA ASP A 80 -4.47 -5.15 14.40
C ASP A 80 -3.16 -4.89 13.65
N VAL A 81 -2.16 -4.34 14.35
CA VAL A 81 -0.82 -4.13 13.77
C VAL A 81 -0.22 -5.47 13.35
N GLY A 82 -0.31 -6.49 14.19
CA GLY A 82 0.21 -7.82 13.87
C GLY A 82 -0.46 -8.44 12.66
N ALA A 83 -1.78 -8.28 12.52
CA ALA A 83 -2.53 -8.77 11.37
C ALA A 83 -2.10 -8.06 10.08
N ILE A 84 -2.00 -6.74 10.11
CA ILE A 84 -1.53 -5.95 8.97
C ILE A 84 -0.10 -6.35 8.61
N GLU A 85 0.77 -6.49 9.60
CA GLU A 85 2.17 -6.86 9.38
C GLU A 85 2.28 -8.21 8.68
N ARG A 86 1.55 -9.22 9.13
CA ARG A 86 1.57 -10.55 8.51
C ARG A 86 1.12 -10.51 7.06
N GLU A 87 0.00 -9.85 6.80
CA GLU A 87 -0.54 -9.78 5.43
C GLU A 87 0.31 -8.89 4.53
N LEU A 88 0.82 -7.78 5.06
CA LEU A 88 1.72 -6.91 4.32
C LEU A 88 3.02 -7.62 3.96
N ALA A 89 3.58 -8.42 4.87
CA ALA A 89 4.77 -9.21 4.59
C ALA A 89 4.54 -10.18 3.43
N LYS A 90 3.35 -10.80 3.36
CA LYS A 90 3.00 -11.69 2.25
C LYS A 90 2.90 -10.94 0.92
N VAL A 91 2.19 -9.80 0.90
CA VAL A 91 1.96 -9.05 -0.34
C VAL A 91 3.22 -8.33 -0.82
N LEU A 92 4.22 -8.15 0.02
CA LEU A 92 5.51 -7.60 -0.35
C LEU A 92 6.52 -8.67 -0.78
N ASP A 93 6.13 -9.93 -0.81
CA ASP A 93 7.01 -11.00 -1.29
C ASP A 93 7.42 -10.74 -2.74
N GLY A 94 8.72 -10.83 -3.01
CA GLY A 94 9.29 -10.60 -4.33
C GLY A 94 9.37 -9.12 -4.75
N ILE A 95 9.06 -8.19 -3.87
CA ILE A 95 9.10 -6.76 -4.15
C ILE A 95 10.46 -6.17 -3.77
N ASP A 96 10.99 -5.29 -4.61
CA ASP A 96 12.27 -4.61 -4.39
C ASP A 96 12.09 -3.18 -3.89
N VAL A 97 11.04 -2.49 -4.36
CA VAL A 97 10.80 -1.07 -4.07
C VAL A 97 9.33 -0.88 -3.71
N VAL A 98 9.08 -0.16 -2.63
CA VAL A 98 7.72 0.20 -2.18
C VAL A 98 7.53 1.70 -2.25
N LEU A 99 6.58 2.15 -3.05
CA LEU A 99 6.11 3.54 -3.05
C LEU A 99 4.93 3.63 -2.09
N THR A 100 4.98 4.55 -1.14
CA THR A 100 3.90 4.72 -0.16
C THR A 100 3.13 6.01 -0.38
N HIS A 101 1.85 5.98 -0.01
CA HIS A 101 0.97 7.14 -0.04
C HIS A 101 0.17 7.19 1.25
N ASP A 102 0.14 8.34 1.90
CA ASP A 102 -0.68 8.67 3.07
C ASP A 102 -0.46 7.83 4.32
N ILE A 103 0.02 6.61 4.18
CA ILE A 103 0.14 5.64 5.26
C ILE A 103 1.11 6.11 6.35
N ILE A 104 2.05 7.00 5.99
CA ILE A 104 3.17 7.36 6.87
C ILE A 104 2.84 8.49 7.82
N TYR A 105 1.98 9.42 7.43
CA TYR A 105 1.76 10.65 8.23
C TYR A 105 0.30 10.93 8.54
N GLN A 106 -0.61 10.05 8.17
CA GLN A 106 -2.01 10.23 8.58
C GLN A 106 -2.25 9.54 9.92
N PRO A 107 -2.73 10.27 10.93
CA PRO A 107 -3.04 9.66 12.23
C PRO A 107 -4.03 8.49 12.11
N ALA A 108 -4.94 8.58 11.15
CA ALA A 108 -5.93 7.54 10.90
C ALA A 108 -5.29 6.22 10.43
N ALA A 109 -4.08 6.26 9.86
CA ALA A 109 -3.39 5.08 9.33
C ALA A 109 -2.23 4.62 10.23
N VAL A 110 -2.22 4.99 11.51
CA VAL A 110 -1.09 4.69 12.40
C VAL A 110 -0.79 3.20 12.50
N LYS A 111 -1.79 2.33 12.44
CA LYS A 111 -1.60 0.89 12.50
C LYS A 111 -0.81 0.39 11.29
N HIS A 112 -1.12 0.91 10.11
CA HIS A 112 -0.38 0.60 8.89
C HIS A 112 1.05 1.14 8.94
N LEU A 113 1.24 2.33 9.51
CA LEU A 113 2.57 2.91 9.69
C LEU A 113 3.44 2.02 10.58
N VAL A 114 2.93 1.58 11.71
CA VAL A 114 3.69 0.74 12.64
C VAL A 114 4.03 -0.60 12.00
N ALA A 115 3.06 -1.22 11.31
CA ALA A 115 3.29 -2.48 10.60
C ALA A 115 4.38 -2.31 9.53
N SER A 116 4.32 -1.24 8.75
CA SER A 116 5.32 -0.94 7.71
C SER A 116 6.71 -0.75 8.31
N LYS A 117 6.83 -0.04 9.42
CA LYS A 117 8.11 0.14 10.12
C LYS A 117 8.71 -1.17 10.59
N ARG A 118 7.87 -2.08 11.12
CA ARG A 118 8.33 -3.40 11.56
C ARG A 118 8.89 -4.20 10.40
N ILE A 119 8.23 -4.17 9.24
CA ILE A 119 8.70 -4.85 8.05
C ILE A 119 10.00 -4.23 7.54
N ALA A 120 10.09 -2.91 7.51
CA ALA A 120 11.30 -2.21 7.09
C ALA A 120 12.52 -2.62 7.91
N LYS A 121 12.34 -2.81 9.22
CA LYS A 121 13.42 -3.29 10.10
C LYS A 121 13.83 -4.72 9.79
N ARG A 122 12.88 -5.60 9.46
CA ARG A 122 13.16 -7.02 9.18
C ARG A 122 13.72 -7.25 7.79
N ARG A 123 13.44 -6.33 6.85
CA ARG A 123 13.85 -6.45 5.45
C ARG A 123 14.60 -5.20 4.99
N PRO A 124 15.86 -5.01 5.46
CA PRO A 124 16.62 -3.82 5.10
C PRO A 124 16.95 -3.69 3.62
N GLU A 125 16.84 -4.79 2.85
CA GLU A 125 17.04 -4.78 1.40
C GLU A 125 15.88 -4.16 0.63
N LEU A 126 14.71 -4.07 1.26
CA LEU A 126 13.52 -3.48 0.66
C LEU A 126 13.61 -1.96 0.71
N ARG A 127 13.55 -1.30 -0.44
CA ARG A 127 13.66 0.16 -0.53
C ARG A 127 12.28 0.80 -0.44
N TRP A 128 12.14 1.76 0.45
CA TRP A 128 10.91 2.51 0.67
C TRP A 128 11.05 3.93 0.14
N LEU A 129 10.09 4.35 -0.68
CA LEU A 129 10.00 5.71 -1.19
C LEU A 129 8.64 6.28 -0.78
N HIS A 130 8.66 7.34 0.00
CA HIS A 130 7.45 7.94 0.54
C HIS A 130 7.04 9.14 -0.30
N TRP A 131 5.83 9.07 -0.85
CA TRP A 131 5.26 10.18 -1.59
C TRP A 131 4.58 11.14 -0.62
N ILE A 132 5.03 12.39 -0.63
CA ILE A 132 4.54 13.42 0.27
C ILE A 132 3.74 14.46 -0.51
#